data_a57433a14fc5ec984f52b49c8b5320b4
#
_entry.id   a57433a14fc5ec984f52b49c8b5320b4
#
_cell.length_a   1.000
_cell.length_b   1.000
_cell.length_c   1.000
_cell.angle_alpha   90.00
_cell.angle_beta   90.00
_cell.angle_gamma   90.00
#
_symmetry.space_group_name_H-M   'P 1'
#
loop_
_entity.id
_entity.type
_entity.pdbx_description
1 polymer ?
#
loop_
_entity_poly.entity_id
_entity_poly.type
_entity_poly.pdbx_seq_one_letter_code
_entity_poly.pdbx_strand_id
1 'polypeptide(L)'
;MLFVTRYYNDTFQQGKHRAKKKSVGQSNPQPVCCPTYYADNRPPNQGCRLLCLLIKLFTTPALIWASTLAARRWGPVIGGGLAGLPFISGPASLFIAVQYGTAFAASAAASSLLGAVASCCYCLAYAHSARRFGWAGSLALAMLAFLLCAFLLSRVSCGLPIAVCLSIAVPAACLRLLPDIPGTADMRRVQPPWRLPVQMFCGGLSVLILTELAGVVGEQWSGILLTFPIISSILTPFAHLSFGARAAVLTIRGLLAGFFGTSCFITIIATCLEPLGIAAGYCIAALGALLTSILIMYCVNKRR
;
A
#
# COMPACT_ATOMS: atom_id res chain seq x y z
N MET A 1 9.10 -7.98 -3.26
CA MET A 1 9.79 -9.19 -2.74
C MET A 1 11.26 -9.25 -3.12
N LEU A 2 11.70 -8.84 -4.30
CA LEU A 2 13.15 -8.75 -4.65
C LEU A 2 13.91 -7.72 -3.79
N PHE A 3 13.29 -6.60 -3.44
CA PHE A 3 13.86 -5.67 -2.47
C PHE A 3 13.99 -6.31 -1.09
N VAL A 4 13.00 -7.08 -0.67
CA VAL A 4 13.01 -7.84 0.57
C VAL A 4 14.06 -8.94 0.49
N THR A 5 14.19 -9.65 -0.65
CA THR A 5 15.13 -10.75 -0.81
C THR A 5 16.58 -10.26 -0.97
N ARG A 6 16.80 -9.13 -1.67
CA ARG A 6 18.16 -8.58 -1.86
C ARG A 6 18.65 -7.85 -0.61
N TYR A 7 17.81 -7.04 0.04
CA TYR A 7 18.12 -6.44 1.34
C TYR A 7 18.31 -7.52 2.42
N TYR A 8 17.48 -8.58 2.33
CA TYR A 8 17.59 -9.75 3.18
C TYR A 8 18.87 -10.55 2.93
N ASN A 9 19.25 -10.82 1.67
CA ASN A 9 20.52 -11.48 1.36
C ASN A 9 21.73 -10.65 1.83
N ASP A 10 21.71 -9.34 1.63
CA ASP A 10 22.81 -8.47 2.05
C ASP A 10 22.89 -8.38 3.59
N THR A 11 21.75 -8.26 4.28
CA THR A 11 21.70 -8.25 5.76
C THR A 11 22.01 -9.64 6.34
N PHE A 12 21.57 -10.70 5.67
CA PHE A 12 21.85 -12.09 6.05
C PHE A 12 23.33 -12.46 5.85
N GLN A 13 23.95 -12.02 4.77
CA GLN A 13 25.39 -12.21 4.55
C GLN A 13 26.22 -11.40 5.57
N GLN A 14 25.80 -10.19 5.90
CA GLN A 14 26.41 -9.39 6.97
C GLN A 14 26.21 -10.03 8.35
N GLY A 15 25.04 -10.61 8.62
CA GLY A 15 24.74 -11.35 9.84
C GLY A 15 25.58 -12.62 9.96
N LYS A 16 25.74 -13.40 8.88
CA LYS A 16 26.63 -14.56 8.82
C LYS A 16 28.11 -14.20 9.04
N HIS A 17 28.58 -13.10 8.46
CA HIS A 17 29.94 -12.62 8.69
C HIS A 17 30.16 -12.18 10.14
N ARG A 18 29.17 -11.51 10.79
CA ARG A 18 29.24 -11.17 12.21
C ARG A 18 29.15 -12.38 13.14
N ALA A 19 28.31 -13.37 12.82
CA ALA A 19 28.20 -14.61 13.59
C ALA A 19 29.49 -15.45 13.51
N LYS A 20 30.10 -15.55 12.32
CA LYS A 20 31.36 -16.28 12.12
C LYS A 20 32.54 -15.58 12.81
N LYS A 21 32.50 -14.25 12.99
CA LYS A 21 33.50 -13.47 13.73
C LYS A 21 33.36 -13.59 15.25
N LYS A 22 32.13 -13.87 15.75
CA LYS A 22 31.86 -14.11 17.19
C LYS A 22 32.12 -15.53 17.65
N SER A 23 32.11 -16.52 16.76
CA SER A 23 32.33 -17.95 17.11
C SER A 23 33.80 -18.37 17.30
N VAL A 24 34.74 -17.46 17.07
CA VAL A 24 36.18 -17.71 17.20
C VAL A 24 36.78 -17.32 18.56
N GLY A 25 35.98 -16.83 19.48
CA GLY A 25 36.52 -16.44 20.77
C GLY A 25 35.50 -16.34 21.88
N GLN A 26 34.98 -17.45 22.38
CA GLN A 26 34.59 -17.61 23.80
C GLN A 26 34.01 -19.00 24.07
N SER A 27 34.62 -19.69 25.02
CA SER A 27 34.19 -20.93 25.62
C SER A 27 33.05 -20.68 26.63
N ASN A 28 32.04 -21.52 26.51
CA ASN A 28 31.05 -21.99 27.47
C ASN A 28 29.74 -21.18 27.74
N PRO A 29 28.69 -21.92 28.04
CA PRO A 29 27.36 -21.69 27.43
C PRO A 29 26.30 -21.25 28.44
N GLN A 30 25.49 -20.31 28.07
CA GLN A 30 24.12 -20.23 28.54
C GLN A 30 23.21 -20.17 27.32
N PRO A 31 22.05 -20.84 27.30
CA PRO A 31 21.16 -20.83 26.16
C PRO A 31 20.47 -19.49 26.05
N VAL A 32 21.09 -18.56 25.38
CA VAL A 32 20.38 -17.39 24.85
C VAL A 32 19.52 -17.96 23.72
N CYS A 33 18.20 -17.95 23.91
CA CYS A 33 17.21 -18.21 22.88
C CYS A 33 17.46 -17.32 21.68
N CYS A 34 18.36 -17.75 20.80
CA CYS A 34 18.31 -17.32 19.41
C CYS A 34 17.09 -18.01 18.80
N PRO A 35 16.12 -17.29 18.25
CA PRO A 35 15.10 -17.96 17.46
C PRO A 35 15.75 -18.48 16.19
N THR A 36 16.15 -19.75 16.23
CA THR A 36 16.53 -20.61 15.09
C THR A 36 15.35 -20.84 14.14
N TYR A 37 14.52 -19.83 13.95
CA TYR A 37 13.28 -19.95 13.19
C TYR A 37 13.46 -19.74 11.68
N TYR A 38 14.69 -19.49 11.23
CA TYR A 38 14.96 -19.17 9.82
C TYR A 38 15.68 -20.27 9.02
N ALA A 39 15.91 -21.45 9.63
CA ALA A 39 16.52 -22.58 8.94
C ALA A 39 15.51 -23.55 8.31
N ASP A 40 14.22 -23.31 8.49
CA ASP A 40 13.18 -24.21 7.99
C ASP A 40 12.56 -23.59 6.73
N ASN A 41 12.99 -24.08 5.56
CA ASN A 41 12.42 -23.81 4.24
C ASN A 41 10.97 -24.35 4.09
N ARG A 42 10.17 -24.36 5.16
CA ARG A 42 8.78 -24.78 5.05
C ARG A 42 7.98 -23.68 4.38
N PRO A 43 7.20 -24.02 3.35
CA PRO A 43 6.25 -23.08 2.78
C PRO A 43 5.28 -22.63 3.89
N PRO A 44 4.83 -21.36 3.87
CA PRO A 44 3.91 -20.84 4.86
C PRO A 44 2.68 -21.75 4.93
N ASN A 45 2.27 -22.08 6.17
CA ASN A 45 1.18 -23.00 6.47
C ASN A 45 -0.04 -22.66 5.59
N GLN A 46 -0.56 -23.62 4.84
CA GLN A 46 -1.67 -23.41 3.89
C GLN A 46 -2.87 -22.70 4.54
N GLY A 47 -3.14 -22.98 5.82
CA GLY A 47 -4.18 -22.31 6.58
C GLY A 47 -3.96 -20.80 6.73
N CYS A 48 -2.73 -20.36 6.85
CA CYS A 48 -2.42 -18.95 7.00
C CYS A 48 -2.45 -18.19 5.66
N ARG A 49 -2.07 -18.83 4.56
CA ARG A 49 -2.29 -18.29 3.21
C ARG A 49 -3.77 -18.08 2.94
N LEU A 50 -4.60 -19.07 3.29
CA LEU A 50 -6.05 -18.98 3.14
C LEU A 50 -6.64 -17.87 4.01
N LEU A 51 -6.22 -17.74 5.25
CA LEU A 51 -6.68 -16.68 6.16
C LEU A 51 -6.32 -15.28 5.63
N CYS A 52 -5.09 -15.07 5.18
CA CYS A 52 -4.68 -13.81 4.55
C CYS A 52 -5.49 -13.48 3.29
N LEU A 53 -5.78 -14.49 2.47
CA LEU A 53 -6.60 -14.34 1.27
C LEU A 53 -8.04 -13.96 1.66
N LEU A 54 -8.64 -14.64 2.62
CA LEU A 54 -9.99 -14.36 3.11
C LEU A 54 -10.10 -12.94 3.66
N ILE A 55 -9.12 -12.52 4.48
CA ILE A 55 -9.12 -11.16 5.02
C ILE A 55 -9.06 -10.12 3.88
N LYS A 56 -8.16 -10.27 2.92
CA LYS A 56 -8.08 -9.37 1.77
C LYS A 56 -9.37 -9.39 0.94
N LEU A 57 -9.96 -10.57 0.75
CA LEU A 57 -11.18 -10.76 -0.03
C LEU A 57 -12.39 -10.07 0.61
N PHE A 58 -12.49 -10.04 1.94
CA PHE A 58 -13.57 -9.35 2.64
C PHE A 58 -13.28 -7.88 2.90
N THR A 59 -12.04 -7.53 3.26
CA THR A 59 -11.69 -6.15 3.57
C THR A 59 -11.73 -5.25 2.33
N THR A 60 -11.34 -5.74 1.16
CA THR A 60 -11.33 -4.93 -0.07
C THR A 60 -12.74 -4.48 -0.49
N PRO A 61 -13.75 -5.35 -0.63
CA PRO A 61 -15.13 -4.92 -0.89
C PRO A 61 -15.70 -4.00 0.20
N ALA A 62 -15.43 -4.30 1.48
CA ALA A 62 -15.90 -3.47 2.59
C ALA A 62 -15.31 -2.04 2.52
N LEU A 63 -14.04 -1.90 2.18
CA LEU A 63 -13.39 -0.59 1.99
C LEU A 63 -13.92 0.15 0.77
N ILE A 64 -14.18 -0.54 -0.32
CA ILE A 64 -14.80 0.04 -1.52
C ILE A 64 -16.19 0.57 -1.16
N TRP A 65 -16.98 -0.23 -0.43
CA TRP A 65 -18.29 0.18 0.06
C TRP A 65 -18.20 1.42 0.97
N ALA A 66 -17.36 1.38 2.00
CA ALA A 66 -17.18 2.48 2.94
C ALA A 66 -16.69 3.76 2.25
N SER A 67 -15.68 3.65 1.36
CA SER A 67 -15.13 4.77 0.61
C SER A 67 -16.15 5.38 -0.36
N THR A 68 -16.95 4.53 -1.02
CA THR A 68 -18.01 4.99 -1.92
C THR A 68 -19.13 5.69 -1.16
N LEU A 69 -19.53 5.15 0.00
CA LEU A 69 -20.54 5.77 0.87
C LEU A 69 -20.05 7.11 1.43
N ALA A 70 -18.81 7.16 1.90
CA ALA A 70 -18.17 8.39 2.35
C ALA A 70 -18.07 9.44 1.24
N ALA A 71 -17.70 9.01 0.02
CA ALA A 71 -17.67 9.91 -1.14
C ALA A 71 -19.04 10.51 -1.47
N ARG A 72 -20.11 9.71 -1.34
CA ARG A 72 -21.50 10.19 -1.54
C ARG A 72 -21.94 11.16 -0.46
N ARG A 73 -21.58 10.92 0.79
CA ARG A 73 -22.04 11.72 1.95
C ARG A 73 -21.20 12.98 2.19
N TRP A 74 -19.88 12.87 2.07
CA TRP A 74 -18.91 13.90 2.45
C TRP A 74 -18.03 14.38 1.28
N GLY A 75 -18.24 13.84 0.09
CA GLY A 75 -17.51 14.22 -1.12
C GLY A 75 -16.35 13.29 -1.49
N PRO A 76 -15.89 13.40 -2.77
CA PRO A 76 -14.94 12.45 -3.35
C PRO A 76 -13.55 12.48 -2.71
N VAL A 77 -13.15 13.61 -2.13
CA VAL A 77 -11.85 13.74 -1.42
C VAL A 77 -11.85 12.88 -0.16
N ILE A 78 -12.94 12.88 0.62
CA ILE A 78 -13.02 12.09 1.85
C ILE A 78 -13.10 10.60 1.52
N GLY A 79 -13.91 10.22 0.52
CA GLY A 79 -13.97 8.83 0.05
C GLY A 79 -12.61 8.32 -0.46
N GLY A 80 -11.91 9.13 -1.24
CA GLY A 80 -10.56 8.82 -1.70
C GLY A 80 -9.56 8.72 -0.54
N GLY A 81 -9.64 9.62 0.44
CA GLY A 81 -8.78 9.62 1.61
C GLY A 81 -8.91 8.34 2.46
N LEU A 82 -10.13 7.87 2.67
CA LEU A 82 -10.37 6.57 3.31
C LEU A 82 -9.75 5.40 2.52
N ALA A 83 -9.88 5.44 1.20
CA ALA A 83 -9.28 4.42 0.33
C ALA A 83 -7.75 4.43 0.33
N GLY A 84 -7.14 5.56 0.65
CA GLY A 84 -5.68 5.72 0.78
C GLY A 84 -5.11 5.27 2.13
N LEU A 85 -5.94 4.95 3.13
CA LEU A 85 -5.49 4.45 4.43
C LEU A 85 -4.97 3.00 4.36
N PRO A 86 -4.09 2.57 5.29
CA PRO A 86 -3.45 1.26 5.25
C PRO A 86 -4.35 0.10 5.72
N PHE A 87 -5.64 0.12 5.37
CA PHE A 87 -6.60 -0.88 5.82
C PHE A 87 -6.36 -2.28 5.24
N ILE A 88 -5.74 -2.39 4.06
CA ILE A 88 -5.37 -3.69 3.47
C ILE A 88 -3.95 -4.07 3.88
N SER A 89 -3.02 -3.11 3.80
CA SER A 89 -1.61 -3.35 4.12
C SER A 89 -1.37 -3.55 5.63
N GLY A 90 -2.17 -2.92 6.49
CA GLY A 90 -2.08 -3.07 7.94
C GLY A 90 -2.27 -4.52 8.40
N PRO A 91 -3.44 -5.14 8.19
CA PRO A 91 -3.66 -6.54 8.53
C PRO A 91 -2.68 -7.49 7.83
N ALA A 92 -2.34 -7.24 6.55
CA ALA A 92 -1.37 -8.07 5.83
C ALA A 92 0.02 -8.02 6.47
N SER A 93 0.50 -6.83 6.87
CA SER A 93 1.78 -6.69 7.58
C SER A 93 1.75 -7.30 8.98
N LEU A 94 0.61 -7.22 9.69
CA LEU A 94 0.42 -7.87 10.99
C LEU A 94 0.58 -9.40 10.88
N PHE A 95 -0.03 -10.01 9.85
CA PHE A 95 0.17 -11.44 9.61
C PHE A 95 1.63 -11.79 9.34
N ILE A 96 2.33 -10.97 8.55
CA ILE A 96 3.75 -11.13 8.31
C ILE A 96 4.53 -11.05 9.63
N ALA A 97 4.20 -10.11 10.52
CA ALA A 97 4.86 -9.97 11.81
C ALA A 97 4.63 -11.17 12.73
N VAL A 98 3.41 -11.71 12.75
CA VAL A 98 3.07 -12.90 13.55
C VAL A 98 3.73 -14.17 13.00
N GLN A 99 3.83 -14.32 11.67
CA GLN A 99 4.37 -15.53 11.04
C GLN A 99 5.87 -15.56 10.94
N TYR A 100 6.47 -14.44 10.54
CA TYR A 100 7.89 -14.35 10.17
C TYR A 100 8.70 -13.52 11.16
N GLY A 101 8.06 -13.00 12.22
CA GLY A 101 8.68 -12.19 13.25
C GLY A 101 8.78 -10.70 12.91
N THR A 102 9.10 -9.91 13.94
CA THR A 102 9.09 -8.44 13.88
C THR A 102 10.16 -7.89 12.95
N ALA A 103 11.37 -8.46 12.95
CA ALA A 103 12.48 -8.01 12.10
C ALA A 103 12.16 -8.16 10.60
N PHE A 104 11.56 -9.28 10.20
CA PHE A 104 11.15 -9.50 8.82
C PHE A 104 10.02 -8.53 8.42
N ALA A 105 9.03 -8.35 9.30
CA ALA A 105 7.93 -7.44 9.03
C ALA A 105 8.40 -5.98 8.90
N ALA A 106 9.37 -5.55 9.71
CA ALA A 106 9.96 -4.22 9.64
C ALA A 106 10.70 -3.99 8.30
N SER A 107 11.48 -4.98 7.84
CA SER A 107 12.18 -4.90 6.55
C SER A 107 11.22 -4.92 5.36
N ALA A 108 10.16 -5.73 5.42
CA ALA A 108 9.09 -5.77 4.42
C ALA A 108 8.32 -4.45 4.37
N ALA A 109 8.06 -3.83 5.53
CA ALA A 109 7.44 -2.51 5.61
C ALA A 109 8.29 -1.44 4.92
N ALA A 110 9.60 -1.40 5.18
CA ALA A 110 10.50 -0.46 4.52
C ALA A 110 10.43 -0.54 2.98
N SER A 111 10.36 -1.76 2.44
CA SER A 111 10.22 -1.97 0.98
C SER A 111 8.86 -1.50 0.46
N SER A 112 7.80 -1.56 1.27
CA SER A 112 6.45 -1.13 0.88
C SER A 112 6.32 0.39 0.69
N LEU A 113 7.23 1.21 1.27
CA LEU A 113 7.26 2.66 1.03
C LEU A 113 7.49 3.00 -0.44
N LEU A 114 8.33 2.25 -1.13
CA LEU A 114 8.58 2.43 -2.57
C LEU A 114 7.36 2.05 -3.41
N GLY A 115 6.59 1.05 -2.97
CA GLY A 115 5.32 0.70 -3.59
C GLY A 115 4.28 1.82 -3.50
N ALA A 116 4.25 2.56 -2.39
CA ALA A 116 3.41 3.74 -2.25
C ALA A 116 3.82 4.86 -3.24
N VAL A 117 5.12 5.04 -3.51
CA VAL A 117 5.63 5.97 -4.53
C VAL A 117 5.13 5.58 -5.93
N ALA A 118 5.20 4.30 -6.31
CA ALA A 118 4.67 3.83 -7.58
C ALA A 118 3.15 4.08 -7.72
N SER A 119 2.40 3.92 -6.62
CA SER A 119 0.97 4.24 -6.59
C SER A 119 0.68 5.74 -6.76
N CYS A 120 1.59 6.63 -6.33
CA CYS A 120 1.49 8.06 -6.63
C CYS A 120 1.66 8.36 -8.12
N CYS A 121 2.56 7.65 -8.81
CA CYS A 121 2.72 7.77 -10.27
C CYS A 121 1.45 7.33 -11.01
N TYR A 122 0.80 6.24 -10.57
CA TYR A 122 -0.53 5.87 -11.04
C TYR A 122 -1.53 7.03 -10.91
N CYS A 123 -1.63 7.60 -9.71
CA CYS A 123 -2.55 8.69 -9.41
C CYS A 123 -2.33 9.91 -10.32
N LEU A 124 -1.07 10.31 -10.50
CA LEU A 124 -0.72 11.46 -11.31
C LEU A 124 -1.01 11.21 -12.80
N ALA A 125 -0.64 10.05 -13.33
CA ALA A 125 -0.90 9.67 -14.72
C ALA A 125 -2.39 9.61 -15.01
N TYR A 126 -3.20 9.02 -14.11
CA TYR A 126 -4.65 9.00 -14.25
C TYR A 126 -5.24 10.42 -14.27
N ALA A 127 -4.84 11.27 -13.33
CA ALA A 127 -5.37 12.63 -13.20
C ALA A 127 -5.12 13.48 -14.47
N HIS A 128 -3.94 13.35 -15.08
CA HIS A 128 -3.61 14.08 -16.29
C HIS A 128 -4.30 13.52 -17.53
N SER A 129 -4.38 12.20 -17.64
CA SER A 129 -5.03 11.52 -18.77
C SER A 129 -6.54 11.67 -18.76
N ALA A 130 -7.16 11.77 -17.58
CA ALA A 130 -8.60 11.96 -17.41
C ALA A 130 -9.16 13.25 -18.09
N ARG A 131 -8.29 14.19 -18.42
CA ARG A 131 -8.67 15.43 -19.16
C ARG A 131 -8.92 15.18 -20.65
N ARG A 132 -8.28 14.16 -21.23
CA ARG A 132 -8.26 13.91 -22.68
C ARG A 132 -8.90 12.57 -23.05
N PHE A 133 -8.82 11.59 -22.16
CA PHE A 133 -9.28 10.23 -22.40
C PHE A 133 -10.46 9.90 -21.49
N GLY A 134 -11.31 8.97 -21.94
CA GLY A 134 -12.33 8.37 -21.06
C GLY A 134 -11.69 7.51 -19.96
N TRP A 135 -12.53 6.98 -19.07
CA TRP A 135 -12.09 6.21 -17.91
C TRP A 135 -11.17 5.03 -18.26
N ALA A 136 -11.44 4.31 -19.36
CA ALA A 136 -10.65 3.14 -19.77
C ALA A 136 -9.25 3.53 -20.26
N GLY A 137 -9.13 4.55 -21.11
CA GLY A 137 -7.83 5.04 -21.58
C GLY A 137 -7.01 5.63 -20.43
N SER A 138 -7.65 6.35 -19.50
CA SER A 138 -6.98 6.89 -18.32
C SER A 138 -6.49 5.78 -17.39
N LEU A 139 -7.27 4.71 -17.22
CA LEU A 139 -6.86 3.54 -16.45
C LEU A 139 -5.65 2.84 -17.08
N ALA A 140 -5.69 2.61 -18.40
CA ALA A 140 -4.59 1.95 -19.11
C ALA A 140 -3.26 2.73 -18.99
N LEU A 141 -3.29 4.05 -19.19
CA LEU A 141 -2.11 4.90 -19.01
C LEU A 141 -1.60 4.93 -17.57
N ALA A 142 -2.51 4.98 -16.60
CA ALA A 142 -2.15 4.95 -15.19
C ALA A 142 -1.52 3.61 -14.78
N MET A 143 -2.04 2.48 -15.29
CA MET A 143 -1.46 1.16 -15.09
C MET A 143 -0.07 1.05 -15.68
N LEU A 144 0.12 1.54 -16.90
CA LEU A 144 1.43 1.57 -17.54
C LEU A 144 2.43 2.39 -16.72
N ALA A 145 2.03 3.57 -16.24
CA ALA A 145 2.86 4.42 -15.40
C ALA A 145 3.21 3.73 -14.07
N PHE A 146 2.25 3.05 -13.43
CA PHE A 146 2.50 2.25 -12.24
C PHE A 146 3.52 1.15 -12.48
N LEU A 147 3.32 0.32 -13.52
CA LEU A 147 4.20 -0.81 -13.83
C LEU A 147 5.61 -0.34 -14.17
N LEU A 148 5.74 0.71 -14.96
CA LEU A 148 7.03 1.29 -15.30
C LEU A 148 7.76 1.83 -14.06
N CYS A 149 7.07 2.61 -13.24
CA CYS A 149 7.63 3.15 -12.01
C CYS A 149 8.02 2.04 -11.03
N ALA A 150 7.16 1.05 -10.81
CA ALA A 150 7.43 -0.09 -9.95
C ALA A 150 8.62 -0.92 -10.45
N PHE A 151 8.73 -1.12 -11.77
CA PHE A 151 9.88 -1.79 -12.38
C PHE A 151 11.18 -0.99 -12.18
N LEU A 152 11.18 0.32 -12.40
CA LEU A 152 12.35 1.16 -12.16
C LEU A 152 12.75 1.18 -10.68
N LEU A 153 11.80 1.36 -9.78
CA LEU A 153 12.05 1.33 -8.34
C LEU A 153 12.54 -0.04 -7.85
N SER A 154 12.14 -1.14 -8.49
CA SER A 154 12.64 -2.47 -8.15
C SER A 154 14.14 -2.66 -8.43
N ARG A 155 14.74 -1.80 -9.25
CA ARG A 155 16.18 -1.82 -9.57
C ARG A 155 17.03 -0.96 -8.62
N VAL A 156 16.38 -0.12 -7.81
CA VAL A 156 17.06 0.81 -6.91
C VAL A 156 16.99 0.28 -5.49
N SER A 157 18.14 0.06 -4.85
CA SER A 157 18.23 -0.26 -3.43
C SER A 157 18.35 1.05 -2.64
N CYS A 158 17.25 1.46 -2.00
CA CYS A 158 17.22 2.65 -1.15
C CYS A 158 17.26 2.25 0.33
N GLY A 159 18.05 2.96 1.13
CA GLY A 159 17.98 2.86 2.58
C GLY A 159 16.64 3.40 3.11
N LEU A 160 16.24 2.97 4.31
CA LEU A 160 14.99 3.38 4.94
C LEU A 160 14.79 4.92 4.99
N PRO A 161 15.78 5.75 5.33
CA PRO A 161 15.59 7.21 5.37
C PRO A 161 15.19 7.80 4.02
N ILE A 162 15.81 7.31 2.94
CA ILE A 162 15.50 7.78 1.57
C ILE A 162 14.08 7.34 1.18
N ALA A 163 13.71 6.09 1.49
CA ALA A 163 12.37 5.58 1.20
C ALA A 163 11.28 6.38 1.96
N VAL A 164 11.52 6.75 3.23
CA VAL A 164 10.63 7.61 4.02
C VAL A 164 10.52 9.01 3.38
N CYS A 165 11.65 9.64 3.06
CA CYS A 165 11.65 10.95 2.41
C CYS A 165 10.87 10.93 1.08
N LEU A 166 11.07 9.91 0.25
CA LEU A 166 10.34 9.75 -1.02
C LEU A 166 8.85 9.54 -0.80
N SER A 167 8.47 8.72 0.19
CA SER A 167 7.06 8.42 0.49
C SER A 167 6.27 9.62 1.01
N ILE A 168 6.95 10.68 1.46
CA ILE A 168 6.35 11.96 1.86
C ILE A 168 6.45 12.99 0.73
N ALA A 169 7.62 13.13 0.12
CA ALA A 169 7.88 14.15 -0.89
C ALA A 169 7.07 13.91 -2.19
N VAL A 170 6.98 12.65 -2.64
CA VAL A 170 6.29 12.33 -3.90
C VAL A 170 4.78 12.57 -3.83
N PRO A 171 4.02 12.11 -2.81
CA PRO A 171 2.61 12.47 -2.69
C PRO A 171 2.40 13.98 -2.56
N ALA A 172 3.29 14.70 -1.84
CA ALA A 172 3.21 16.15 -1.73
C ALA A 172 3.41 16.86 -3.08
N ALA A 173 4.39 16.42 -3.87
CA ALA A 173 4.61 16.90 -5.22
C ALA A 173 3.40 16.57 -6.13
N CYS A 174 2.90 15.34 -6.08
CA CYS A 174 1.72 14.92 -6.85
C CYS A 174 0.48 15.76 -6.51
N LEU A 175 0.24 16.08 -5.23
CA LEU A 175 -0.87 16.95 -4.83
C LEU A 175 -0.78 18.35 -5.45
N ARG A 176 0.43 18.89 -5.63
CA ARG A 176 0.64 20.20 -6.27
C ARG A 176 0.52 20.14 -7.79
N LEU A 177 0.87 19.00 -8.37
CA LEU A 177 0.85 18.77 -9.82
C LEU A 177 -0.51 18.28 -10.33
N LEU A 178 -1.50 18.03 -9.44
CA LEU A 178 -2.84 17.63 -9.87
C LEU A 178 -3.49 18.71 -10.72
N PRO A 179 -4.04 18.35 -11.89
CA PRO A 179 -4.72 19.31 -12.74
C PRO A 179 -6.03 19.78 -12.09
N ASP A 180 -6.32 21.06 -12.24
CA ASP A 180 -7.66 21.56 -11.97
C ASP A 180 -8.56 21.31 -13.19
N ILE A 181 -9.70 20.63 -12.93
CA ILE A 181 -10.70 20.36 -13.95
C ILE A 181 -11.93 21.23 -13.62
N PRO A 182 -12.32 22.15 -14.49
CA PRO A 182 -13.52 22.98 -14.26
C PRO A 182 -14.79 22.13 -14.27
N GLY A 183 -15.83 22.61 -13.59
CA GLY A 183 -17.12 21.94 -13.49
C GLY A 183 -17.49 21.56 -12.07
N THR A 184 -18.64 20.94 -11.89
CA THR A 184 -19.14 20.43 -10.61
C THR A 184 -19.03 18.90 -10.59
N ALA A 185 -18.58 18.34 -9.47
CA ALA A 185 -18.62 16.91 -9.23
C ALA A 185 -19.81 16.63 -8.29
N ASP A 186 -21.00 16.53 -8.85
CA ASP A 186 -22.18 16.23 -8.05
C ASP A 186 -22.26 14.74 -7.72
N MET A 187 -21.67 14.37 -6.59
CA MET A 187 -21.70 12.99 -6.09
C MET A 187 -23.05 12.56 -5.51
N ARG A 188 -24.00 13.50 -5.38
CA ARG A 188 -25.37 13.20 -4.89
C ARG A 188 -26.26 12.65 -5.99
N ARG A 189 -25.81 12.72 -7.26
CA ARG A 189 -26.56 12.16 -8.38
C ARG A 189 -26.90 10.70 -8.10
N VAL A 190 -28.18 10.36 -8.19
CA VAL A 190 -28.68 9.01 -8.00
C VAL A 190 -27.95 8.05 -8.95
N GLN A 191 -27.30 7.07 -8.38
CA GLN A 191 -26.60 6.04 -9.14
C GLN A 191 -27.45 4.77 -9.22
N PRO A 192 -27.36 4.02 -10.32
CA PRO A 192 -28.02 2.73 -10.40
C PRO A 192 -27.57 1.81 -9.24
N PRO A 193 -28.49 1.08 -8.60
CA PRO A 193 -28.18 0.28 -7.40
C PRO A 193 -27.14 -0.83 -7.65
N TRP A 194 -27.03 -1.31 -8.89
CA TRP A 194 -26.08 -2.35 -9.27
C TRP A 194 -24.61 -1.90 -9.29
N ARG A 195 -24.34 -0.60 -9.32
CA ARG A 195 -22.96 -0.08 -9.42
C ARG A 195 -22.09 -0.44 -8.23
N LEU A 196 -22.61 -0.29 -7.04
CA LEU A 196 -21.84 -0.59 -5.81
C LEU A 196 -21.51 -2.07 -5.69
N PRO A 197 -22.46 -3.01 -5.88
CA PRO A 197 -22.15 -4.43 -5.96
C PRO A 197 -21.10 -4.78 -7.01
N VAL A 198 -21.17 -4.17 -8.20
CA VAL A 198 -20.16 -4.39 -9.26
C VAL A 198 -18.78 -3.90 -8.85
N GLN A 199 -18.67 -2.72 -8.21
CA GLN A 199 -17.40 -2.23 -7.67
C GLN A 199 -16.80 -3.21 -6.65
N MET A 200 -17.64 -3.70 -5.73
CA MET A 200 -17.23 -4.67 -4.70
C MET A 200 -16.78 -5.99 -5.32
N PHE A 201 -17.52 -6.48 -6.31
CA PHE A 201 -17.18 -7.70 -7.05
C PHE A 201 -15.86 -7.54 -7.81
N CYS A 202 -15.67 -6.45 -8.56
CA CYS A 202 -14.42 -6.15 -9.25
C CYS A 202 -13.24 -6.07 -8.28
N GLY A 203 -13.45 -5.51 -7.07
CA GLY A 203 -12.43 -5.46 -6.03
C GLY A 203 -12.02 -6.84 -5.53
N GLY A 204 -13.00 -7.66 -5.17
CA GLY A 204 -12.77 -9.04 -4.74
C GLY A 204 -12.09 -9.88 -5.84
N LEU A 205 -12.58 -9.78 -7.06
CA LEU A 205 -12.01 -10.47 -8.22
C LEU A 205 -10.57 -10.04 -8.50
N SER A 206 -10.27 -8.74 -8.41
CA SER A 206 -8.90 -8.23 -8.58
C SER A 206 -7.94 -8.81 -7.54
N VAL A 207 -8.37 -8.94 -6.28
CA VAL A 207 -7.57 -9.56 -5.22
C VAL A 207 -7.29 -11.02 -5.54
N LEU A 208 -8.29 -11.78 -5.98
CA LEU A 208 -8.12 -13.18 -6.35
C LEU A 208 -7.13 -13.32 -7.52
N ILE A 209 -7.38 -12.60 -8.62
CA ILE A 209 -6.50 -12.64 -9.80
C ILE A 209 -5.05 -12.29 -9.43
N LEU A 210 -4.83 -11.22 -8.69
CA LEU A 210 -3.48 -10.80 -8.30
C LEU A 210 -2.80 -11.80 -7.36
N THR A 211 -3.56 -12.46 -6.49
CA THR A 211 -3.01 -13.44 -5.57
C THR A 211 -2.60 -14.72 -6.32
N GLU A 212 -3.42 -15.19 -7.25
CA GLU A 212 -3.10 -16.34 -8.11
C GLU A 212 -1.93 -16.01 -9.04
N LEU A 213 -1.95 -14.84 -9.68
CA LEU A 213 -0.90 -14.40 -10.57
C LEU A 213 0.46 -14.30 -9.86
N ALA A 214 0.47 -13.80 -8.61
CA ALA A 214 1.68 -13.72 -7.80
C ALA A 214 2.32 -15.08 -7.53
N GLY A 215 1.50 -16.15 -7.47
CA GLY A 215 1.99 -17.53 -7.33
C GLY A 215 2.64 -18.10 -8.60
N VAL A 216 2.26 -17.60 -9.78
CA VAL A 216 2.68 -18.14 -11.08
C VAL A 216 3.85 -17.37 -11.69
N VAL A 217 3.90 -16.04 -11.54
CA VAL A 217 4.86 -15.17 -12.25
C VAL A 217 6.27 -15.12 -11.62
N GLY A 218 6.52 -15.89 -10.56
CA GLY A 218 7.80 -15.94 -9.89
C GLY A 218 8.06 -14.76 -8.93
N GLU A 219 9.16 -14.87 -8.15
CA GLU A 219 9.44 -13.96 -7.03
C GLU A 219 9.59 -12.49 -7.47
N GLN A 220 10.14 -12.26 -8.64
CA GLN A 220 10.45 -10.93 -9.15
C GLN A 220 9.20 -10.09 -9.45
N TRP A 221 8.21 -10.69 -10.07
CA TRP A 221 6.96 -10.03 -10.45
C TRP A 221 5.92 -10.04 -9.33
N SER A 222 5.97 -11.03 -8.42
CA SER A 222 5.07 -11.09 -7.27
C SER A 222 5.23 -9.88 -6.36
N GLY A 223 6.46 -9.37 -6.18
CA GLY A 223 6.71 -8.14 -5.42
C GLY A 223 6.03 -6.89 -6.01
N ILE A 224 6.05 -6.76 -7.35
CA ILE A 224 5.37 -5.67 -8.06
C ILE A 224 3.84 -5.79 -7.90
N LEU A 225 3.32 -7.01 -8.05
CA LEU A 225 1.88 -7.28 -7.93
C LEU A 225 1.34 -7.02 -6.51
N LEU A 226 2.13 -7.25 -5.46
CA LEU A 226 1.73 -6.99 -4.08
C LEU A 226 1.51 -5.50 -3.78
N THR A 227 2.19 -4.61 -4.50
CA THR A 227 2.04 -3.15 -4.36
C THR A 227 1.01 -2.55 -5.31
N PHE A 228 0.30 -3.40 -6.05
CA PHE A 228 -0.69 -2.98 -7.03
C PHE A 228 -1.83 -2.16 -6.38
N PRO A 229 -2.19 -1.00 -6.95
CA PRO A 229 -3.16 -0.09 -6.35
C PRO A 229 -4.62 -0.54 -6.61
N ILE A 230 -5.04 -1.69 -6.06
CA ILE A 230 -6.34 -2.33 -6.32
C ILE A 230 -7.50 -1.36 -6.08
N ILE A 231 -7.56 -0.74 -4.91
CA ILE A 231 -8.68 0.15 -4.55
C ILE A 231 -8.71 1.36 -5.49
N SER A 232 -7.55 1.96 -5.76
CA SER A 232 -7.45 3.11 -6.67
C SER A 232 -7.88 2.76 -8.09
N SER A 233 -7.54 1.55 -8.57
CA SER A 233 -7.87 1.08 -9.92
C SER A 233 -9.35 0.77 -10.12
N ILE A 234 -10.12 0.70 -9.05
CA ILE A 234 -11.57 0.51 -9.10
C ILE A 234 -12.28 1.82 -8.79
N LEU A 235 -11.95 2.43 -7.66
CA LEU A 235 -12.66 3.61 -7.17
C LEU A 235 -12.56 4.80 -8.15
N THR A 236 -11.38 5.03 -8.72
CA THR A 236 -11.13 6.17 -9.61
C THR A 236 -11.86 6.06 -10.97
N PRO A 237 -11.78 4.91 -11.72
CA PRO A 237 -12.55 4.75 -12.96
C PRO A 237 -14.06 4.79 -12.74
N PHE A 238 -14.55 4.21 -11.66
CA PHE A 238 -15.98 4.29 -11.37
C PHE A 238 -16.43 5.71 -11.00
N ALA A 239 -15.61 6.49 -10.31
CA ALA A 239 -15.88 7.91 -10.07
C ALA A 239 -15.86 8.68 -11.39
N HIS A 240 -14.92 8.40 -12.29
CA HIS A 240 -14.81 8.99 -13.61
C HIS A 240 -16.04 8.68 -14.48
N LEU A 241 -16.41 7.41 -14.55
CA LEU A 241 -17.58 6.96 -15.32
C LEU A 241 -18.90 7.54 -14.78
N SER A 242 -19.01 7.71 -13.47
CA SER A 242 -20.24 8.12 -12.81
C SER A 242 -20.46 9.64 -12.78
N PHE A 243 -19.38 10.38 -12.54
CA PHE A 243 -19.44 11.79 -12.17
C PHE A 243 -18.43 12.64 -12.97
N GLY A 244 -17.77 12.03 -13.96
CA GLY A 244 -16.83 12.70 -14.85
C GLY A 244 -15.41 12.82 -14.31
N ALA A 245 -14.52 13.37 -15.13
CA ALA A 245 -13.08 13.49 -14.87
C ALA A 245 -12.77 14.28 -13.58
N ARG A 246 -13.55 15.32 -13.27
CA ARG A 246 -13.38 16.11 -12.05
C ARG A 246 -13.53 15.25 -10.79
N ALA A 247 -14.55 14.38 -10.74
CA ALA A 247 -14.77 13.49 -9.61
C ALA A 247 -13.62 12.51 -9.43
N ALA A 248 -13.07 11.98 -10.53
CA ALA A 248 -11.89 11.12 -10.50
C ALA A 248 -10.67 11.85 -9.92
N VAL A 249 -10.39 13.07 -10.38
CA VAL A 249 -9.25 13.87 -9.86
C VAL A 249 -9.44 14.23 -8.38
N LEU A 250 -10.67 14.52 -7.95
CA LEU A 250 -10.96 14.76 -6.53
C LEU A 250 -10.79 13.51 -5.68
N THR A 251 -11.17 12.35 -6.20
CA THR A 251 -10.92 11.05 -5.54
C THR A 251 -9.43 10.79 -5.43
N ILE A 252 -8.65 11.04 -6.50
CA ILE A 252 -7.18 10.92 -6.49
C ILE A 252 -6.56 11.89 -5.48
N ARG A 253 -7.04 13.12 -5.37
CA ARG A 253 -6.59 14.08 -4.36
C ARG A 253 -6.75 13.53 -2.95
N GLY A 254 -7.89 12.89 -2.68
CA GLY A 254 -8.12 12.18 -1.42
C GLY A 254 -7.17 11.00 -1.22
N LEU A 255 -7.00 10.14 -2.23
CA LEU A 255 -6.06 9.01 -2.20
C LEU A 255 -4.65 9.45 -1.84
N LEU A 256 -4.14 10.50 -2.50
CA LEU A 256 -2.81 11.05 -2.21
C LEU A 256 -2.72 11.61 -0.78
N ALA A 257 -3.79 12.24 -0.28
CA ALA A 257 -3.84 12.66 1.13
C ALA A 257 -3.82 11.47 2.10
N GLY A 258 -4.52 10.38 1.78
CA GLY A 258 -4.49 9.13 2.55
C GLY A 258 -3.13 8.44 2.55
N PHE A 259 -2.36 8.58 1.48
CA PHE A 259 -1.01 7.98 1.39
C PHE A 259 -0.02 8.55 2.41
N PHE A 260 -0.20 9.76 2.90
CA PHE A 260 0.62 10.27 4.02
C PHE A 260 0.38 9.46 5.30
N GLY A 261 -0.87 9.08 5.57
CA GLY A 261 -1.18 8.18 6.69
C GLY A 261 -0.58 6.80 6.50
N THR A 262 -0.64 6.25 5.28
CA THR A 262 0.01 4.99 4.95
C THR A 262 1.53 5.07 5.10
N SER A 263 2.16 6.16 4.66
CA SER A 263 3.60 6.37 4.84
C SER A 263 3.98 6.47 6.32
N CYS A 264 3.19 7.19 7.13
CA CYS A 264 3.37 7.26 8.58
C CYS A 264 3.24 5.88 9.24
N PHE A 265 2.19 5.12 8.90
CA PHE A 265 1.98 3.76 9.38
C PHE A 265 3.18 2.85 9.09
N ILE A 266 3.57 2.79 7.82
CA ILE A 266 4.67 1.91 7.37
C ILE A 266 6.00 2.33 8.01
N THR A 267 6.25 3.64 8.16
CA THR A 267 7.46 4.15 8.82
C THR A 267 7.52 3.73 10.28
N ILE A 268 6.41 3.83 11.02
CA ILE A 268 6.35 3.40 12.43
C ILE A 268 6.56 1.88 12.52
N ILE A 269 5.95 1.09 11.64
CA ILE A 269 6.18 -0.36 11.61
C ILE A 269 7.65 -0.67 11.32
N ALA A 270 8.26 0.00 10.34
CA ALA A 270 9.65 -0.23 9.97
C ALA A 270 10.66 0.14 11.06
N THR A 271 10.33 1.10 11.93
CA THR A 271 11.26 1.63 12.95
C THR A 271 10.97 1.14 14.37
N CYS A 272 9.69 0.99 14.70
CA CYS A 272 9.26 0.78 16.09
C CYS A 272 8.78 -0.65 16.38
N LEU A 273 8.60 -1.49 15.37
CA LEU A 273 8.04 -2.83 15.59
C LEU A 273 8.99 -3.75 16.37
N GLU A 274 10.30 -3.65 16.12
CA GLU A 274 11.28 -4.46 16.85
C GLU A 274 11.40 -4.07 18.33
N PRO A 275 11.57 -2.77 18.69
CA PRO A 275 11.73 -2.39 20.09
C PRO A 275 10.43 -2.43 20.90
N LEU A 276 9.25 -2.17 20.30
CA LEU A 276 7.99 -2.06 21.01
C LEU A 276 7.14 -3.34 20.97
N GLY A 277 7.49 -4.29 20.10
CA GLY A 277 6.71 -5.50 19.88
C GLY A 277 5.45 -5.26 19.05
N ILE A 278 4.72 -6.35 18.75
CA ILE A 278 3.62 -6.35 17.79
C ILE A 278 2.46 -5.47 18.26
N ALA A 279 1.96 -5.67 19.48
CA ALA A 279 0.74 -4.99 19.94
C ALA A 279 0.92 -3.47 20.00
N ALA A 280 1.97 -2.99 20.69
CA ALA A 280 2.23 -1.56 20.83
C ALA A 280 2.60 -0.91 19.49
N GLY A 281 3.45 -1.58 18.68
CA GLY A 281 3.86 -1.09 17.37
C GLY A 281 2.67 -0.85 16.42
N TYR A 282 1.75 -1.79 16.32
CA TYR A 282 0.56 -1.66 15.45
C TYR A 282 -0.46 -0.65 15.99
N CYS A 283 -0.66 -0.57 17.30
CA CYS A 283 -1.54 0.46 17.90
C CYS A 283 -1.02 1.87 17.61
N ILE A 284 0.26 2.10 17.84
CA ILE A 284 0.89 3.43 17.58
C ILE A 284 0.88 3.75 16.09
N ALA A 285 1.17 2.77 15.23
CA ALA A 285 1.13 2.96 13.79
C ALA A 285 -0.27 3.31 13.27
N ALA A 286 -1.31 2.63 13.78
CA ALA A 286 -2.69 2.90 13.41
C ALA A 286 -3.15 4.30 13.86
N LEU A 287 -2.84 4.69 15.09
CA LEU A 287 -3.14 6.03 15.60
C LEU A 287 -2.39 7.11 14.81
N GLY A 288 -1.10 6.93 14.56
CA GLY A 288 -0.29 7.84 13.76
C GLY A 288 -0.83 8.00 12.34
N ALA A 289 -1.23 6.91 11.69
CA ALA A 289 -1.84 6.94 10.37
C ALA A 289 -3.15 7.72 10.34
N LEU A 290 -4.04 7.48 11.31
CA LEU A 290 -5.33 8.17 11.41
C LEU A 290 -5.13 9.67 11.64
N LEU A 291 -4.31 10.06 12.60
CA LEU A 291 -4.05 11.46 12.91
C LEU A 291 -3.43 12.20 11.72
N THR A 292 -2.42 11.60 11.08
CA THR A 292 -1.76 12.17 9.91
C THR A 292 -2.75 12.34 8.75
N SER A 293 -3.58 11.32 8.49
CA SER A 293 -4.57 11.40 7.42
C SER A 293 -5.64 12.44 7.66
N ILE A 294 -6.16 12.54 8.89
CA ILE A 294 -7.15 13.57 9.26
C ILE A 294 -6.55 14.96 9.08
N LEU A 295 -5.34 15.19 9.57
CA LEU A 295 -4.64 16.47 9.46
C LEU A 295 -4.44 16.88 7.99
N ILE A 296 -3.89 15.98 7.18
CA ILE A 296 -3.63 16.26 5.76
C ILE A 296 -4.92 16.46 4.99
N MET A 297 -5.95 15.64 5.24
CA MET A 297 -7.26 15.81 4.61
C MET A 297 -7.90 17.14 4.99
N TYR A 298 -7.78 17.58 6.24
CA TYR A 298 -8.23 18.89 6.67
C TYR A 298 -7.51 20.02 5.93
N CYS A 299 -6.18 19.95 5.85
CA CYS A 299 -5.37 20.92 5.12
C CYS A 299 -5.71 20.97 3.61
N VAL A 300 -5.90 19.81 2.99
CA VAL A 300 -6.25 19.69 1.57
C VAL A 300 -7.65 20.24 1.30
N ASN A 301 -8.59 20.05 2.22
CA ASN A 301 -9.97 20.54 2.07
C ASN A 301 -10.07 22.05 2.32
N LYS A 302 -9.27 22.63 3.23
CA LYS A 302 -9.27 24.07 3.55
C LYS A 302 -8.67 24.94 2.42
N ARG A 303 -7.84 24.37 1.57
CA ARG A 303 -7.21 25.09 0.43
C ARG A 303 -8.11 25.22 -0.80
N ARG A 304 -9.39 24.87 -0.67
CA ARG A 304 -10.47 25.08 -1.64
C ARG A 304 -11.32 26.27 -1.24
#